data_513933ceb40508f9318be05556d51a00
#
_entry.id   513933ceb40508f9318be05556d51a00
#
_cell.length_a   1.000
_cell.length_b   1.000
_cell.length_c   1.000
_cell.angle_alpha   90.00
_cell.angle_beta   90.00
_cell.angle_gamma   90.00
#
_symmetry.space_group_name_H-M   'P 1'
#
loop_
_entity.id
_entity.type
_entity.pdbx_description
1 polymer ?
#
loop_
_entity_poly.entity_id
_entity_poly.type
_entity_poly.pdbx_seq_one_letter_code
_entity_poly.pdbx_strand_id
1 'polypeptide(L)'
;ARPKRIRWLSADFISWVKKQPCMCCGQPADDAHHLIGWGQGGVGTKAHDVFTIPLCRKHHRALHHDPAAFEREYGTQPVLIIKLLDRAYSLGVLS
;
A
#
# COMPACT_ATOMS: atom_id res chain seq x y z
N ALA A 1 -28.85 5.40 11.07
CA ALA A 1 -27.66 6.06 10.51
C ALA A 1 -26.48 5.09 10.49
N ARG A 2 -25.69 5.15 9.44
CA ARG A 2 -24.51 4.30 9.35
C ARG A 2 -23.41 4.84 10.26
N PRO A 3 -22.68 3.97 10.98
CA PRO A 3 -21.51 4.40 11.73
C PRO A 3 -20.52 5.08 10.78
N LYS A 4 -19.89 6.13 11.24
CA LYS A 4 -18.82 6.78 10.49
C LYS A 4 -17.64 5.81 10.39
N ARG A 5 -17.09 5.63 9.18
CA ARG A 5 -15.92 4.79 8.99
C ARG A 5 -14.73 5.39 9.72
N ILE A 6 -14.10 4.58 10.56
CA ILE A 6 -12.87 4.97 11.25
C ILE A 6 -11.69 4.40 10.49
N ARG A 7 -10.83 5.29 10.01
CA ARG A 7 -9.61 4.88 9.31
C ARG A 7 -8.60 4.34 10.32
N TRP A 8 -8.10 3.12 10.08
CA TRP A 8 -7.05 2.54 10.91
C TRP A 8 -5.72 3.21 10.60
N LEU A 9 -5.05 3.73 11.63
CA LEU A 9 -3.79 4.45 11.52
C LEU A 9 -2.72 3.76 12.36
N SER A 10 -1.52 3.63 11.79
CA SER A 10 -0.37 3.09 12.51
C SER A 10 0.91 3.66 11.95
N ALA A 11 1.49 4.61 12.66
CA ALA A 11 2.77 5.19 12.29
C ALA A 11 3.88 4.14 12.29
N ASP A 12 3.82 3.18 13.22
CA ASP A 12 4.80 2.10 13.30
C ASP A 12 4.73 1.20 12.07
N PHE A 13 3.52 0.84 11.64
CA PHE A 13 3.35 0.02 10.45
C PHE A 13 3.86 0.74 9.20
N ILE A 14 3.49 2.01 9.02
CA ILE A 14 3.95 2.81 7.88
C ILE A 14 5.48 2.92 7.87
N SER A 15 6.09 3.13 9.04
CA SER A 15 7.55 3.18 9.15
C SER A 15 8.19 1.86 8.70
N TRP A 16 7.60 0.72 9.10
CA TRP A 16 8.08 -0.59 8.69
C TRP A 16 7.94 -0.78 7.17
N VAL A 17 6.79 -0.39 6.60
CA VAL A 17 6.56 -0.50 5.14
C VAL A 17 7.62 0.27 4.36
N LYS A 18 7.96 1.48 4.81
CA LYS A 18 8.97 2.30 4.13
C LYS A 18 10.38 1.69 4.17
N LYS A 19 10.63 0.78 5.10
CA LYS A 19 11.93 0.07 5.20
C LYS A 19 11.99 -1.17 4.32
N GLN A 20 10.87 -1.57 3.70
CA GLN A 20 10.83 -2.73 2.83
C GLN A 20 11.30 -2.35 1.44
N PRO A 21 11.80 -3.31 0.66
CA PRO A 21 12.16 -3.04 -0.75
C PRO A 21 10.93 -2.71 -1.57
N CYS A 22 11.11 -1.87 -2.59
CA CYS A 22 10.07 -1.61 -3.58
C CYS A 22 9.57 -2.93 -4.18
N MET A 23 8.27 -3.12 -4.21
CA MET A 23 7.69 -4.38 -4.69
C MET A 23 7.82 -4.57 -6.20
N CYS A 24 8.22 -3.54 -6.94
CA CYS A 24 8.40 -3.61 -8.38
C CYS A 24 9.84 -3.91 -8.79
N CYS A 25 10.82 -3.30 -8.13
CA CYS A 25 12.21 -3.36 -8.56
C CYS A 25 13.21 -3.78 -7.47
N GLY A 26 12.77 -3.94 -6.23
CA GLY A 26 13.63 -4.35 -5.14
C GLY A 26 14.57 -3.27 -4.59
N GLN A 27 14.58 -2.08 -5.17
CA GLN A 27 15.35 -0.95 -4.64
C GLN A 27 14.70 -0.44 -3.34
N PRO A 28 15.41 0.33 -2.52
CA PRO A 28 14.81 0.88 -1.31
C PRO A 28 13.55 1.66 -1.63
N ALA A 29 12.50 1.46 -0.83
CA ALA A 29 11.26 2.19 -1.00
C ALA A 29 11.40 3.61 -0.48
N ASP A 30 10.76 4.54 -1.18
CA ASP A 30 10.67 5.93 -0.72
C ASP A 30 9.34 6.18 -0.03
N ASP A 31 8.29 5.49 -0.45
CA ASP A 31 6.93 5.77 -0.03
C ASP A 31 6.18 4.52 0.36
N ALA A 32 5.26 4.66 1.33
CA ALA A 32 4.21 3.68 1.60
C ALA A 32 2.97 4.15 0.83
N HIS A 33 2.70 3.50 -0.30
CA HIS A 33 1.59 3.88 -1.17
C HIS A 33 0.28 3.31 -0.64
N HIS A 34 -0.69 4.18 -0.35
CA HIS A 34 -2.03 3.75 0.06
C HIS A 34 -2.86 3.29 -1.16
N LEU A 35 -3.67 2.26 -0.94
CA LEU A 35 -4.54 1.70 -1.98
C LEU A 35 -5.45 2.78 -2.58
N ILE A 36 -5.49 2.85 -3.91
CA ILE A 36 -6.36 3.76 -4.66
C ILE A 36 -7.14 3.00 -5.72
N GLY A 37 -8.33 3.51 -6.07
CA GLY A 37 -9.08 2.97 -7.20
C GLY A 37 -9.82 1.65 -6.95
N TRP A 38 -9.90 1.21 -5.70
CA TRP A 38 -10.54 -0.05 -5.33
C TRP A 38 -11.68 0.14 -4.33
N GLY A 39 -12.25 1.35 -4.25
CA GLY A 39 -13.41 1.62 -3.40
C GLY A 39 -13.12 1.72 -1.91
N GLN A 40 -11.87 1.76 -1.51
CA GLN A 40 -11.49 1.79 -0.09
C GLN A 40 -11.48 3.19 0.51
N GLY A 41 -11.48 4.21 -0.31
CA GLY A 41 -11.52 5.59 0.14
C GLY A 41 -12.54 6.37 -0.67
N GLY A 42 -13.16 7.37 -0.06
CA GLY A 42 -13.99 8.32 -0.78
C GLY A 42 -13.17 9.53 -1.21
N VAL A 43 -13.84 10.55 -1.73
CA VAL A 43 -13.18 11.81 -2.08
C VAL A 43 -12.58 12.41 -0.81
N GLY A 44 -11.27 12.68 -0.85
CA GLY A 44 -10.54 13.25 0.27
C GLY A 44 -10.21 12.29 1.40
N THR A 45 -10.47 10.99 1.24
CA THR A 45 -10.10 9.99 2.25
C THR A 45 -9.10 8.99 1.68
N LYS A 46 -8.18 8.53 2.54
CA LYS A 46 -7.21 7.49 2.19
C LYS A 46 -7.68 6.14 2.72
N ALA A 47 -7.15 5.07 2.15
CA ALA A 47 -7.34 3.73 2.68
C ALA A 47 -6.67 3.58 4.05
N HIS A 48 -7.01 2.51 4.78
CA HIS A 48 -6.35 2.18 6.03
C HIS A 48 -4.84 2.05 5.83
N ASP A 49 -4.05 2.38 6.85
CA ASP A 49 -2.59 2.27 6.76
C ASP A 49 -2.11 0.84 6.50
N VAL A 50 -2.93 -0.16 6.86
CA VAL A 50 -2.61 -1.57 6.58
C VAL A 50 -2.72 -1.91 5.08
N PHE A 51 -3.41 -1.08 4.29
CA PHE A 51 -3.54 -1.26 2.85
C PHE A 51 -2.53 -0.38 2.11
N THR A 52 -1.26 -0.64 2.36
CA THR A 52 -0.16 0.10 1.73
C THR A 52 0.84 -0.87 1.11
N ILE A 53 1.60 -0.37 0.15
CA ILE A 53 2.69 -1.13 -0.47
C ILE A 53 3.95 -0.25 -0.54
N PRO A 54 5.14 -0.84 -0.34
CA PRO A 54 6.39 -0.08 -0.45
C PRO A 54 6.75 0.11 -1.91
N LEU A 55 6.92 1.36 -2.32
CA LEU A 55 7.30 1.70 -3.70
C LEU A 55 8.40 2.76 -3.69
N CYS A 56 9.38 2.60 -4.59
CA CYS A 56 10.31 3.69 -4.85
C CYS A 56 9.57 4.81 -5.58
N ARG A 57 10.16 6.00 -5.58
CA ARG A 57 9.52 7.18 -6.15
C ARG A 57 9.13 6.98 -7.61
N LYS A 58 10.00 6.32 -8.39
CA LYS A 58 9.74 6.04 -9.81
C LYS A 58 8.49 5.19 -10.02
N HIS A 59 8.37 4.09 -9.29
CA HIS A 59 7.22 3.19 -9.45
C HIS A 59 5.96 3.73 -8.80
N HIS A 60 6.08 4.52 -7.74
CA HIS A 60 4.94 5.22 -7.16
C HIS A 60 4.33 6.21 -8.16
N ARG A 61 5.18 6.96 -8.88
CA ARG A 61 4.72 7.87 -9.95
C ARG A 61 4.09 7.12 -11.10
N ALA A 62 4.67 5.98 -11.48
CA ALA A 62 4.12 5.16 -12.57
C ALA A 62 2.71 4.66 -12.22
N LEU A 63 2.49 4.25 -10.98
CA LEU A 63 1.18 3.79 -10.52
C LEU A 63 0.15 4.93 -10.59
N HIS A 64 0.50 6.12 -10.13
CA HIS A 64 -0.40 7.27 -10.18
C HIS A 64 -0.67 7.76 -11.60
N HIS A 65 0.34 7.62 -12.48
CA HIS A 65 0.20 8.05 -13.88
C HIS A 65 -0.79 7.16 -14.65
N ASP A 66 -0.67 5.84 -14.49
CA ASP A 66 -1.54 4.88 -15.18
C ASP A 66 -1.70 3.63 -14.31
N PRO A 67 -2.68 3.64 -13.40
CA PRO A 67 -2.89 2.50 -12.50
C PRO A 67 -3.16 1.19 -13.23
N ALA A 68 -3.92 1.23 -14.34
CA ALA A 68 -4.24 0.02 -15.10
C ALA A 68 -3.00 -0.61 -15.72
N ALA A 69 -2.12 0.21 -16.30
CA ALA A 69 -0.88 -0.28 -16.89
C ALA A 69 0.05 -0.84 -15.81
N PHE A 70 0.16 -0.15 -14.67
CA PHE A 70 0.95 -0.61 -13.55
C PHE A 70 0.47 -1.99 -13.06
N GLU A 71 -0.84 -2.15 -12.90
CA GLU A 71 -1.41 -3.40 -12.39
C GLU A 71 -1.27 -4.55 -13.40
N ARG A 72 -1.30 -4.26 -14.69
CA ARG A 72 -1.03 -5.28 -15.71
C ARG A 72 0.39 -5.80 -15.64
N GLU A 73 1.35 -4.94 -15.31
CA GLU A 73 2.76 -5.30 -15.30
C GLU A 73 3.20 -5.95 -13.98
N TYR A 74 2.75 -5.40 -12.85
CA TYR A 74 3.26 -5.80 -11.53
C TYR A 74 2.25 -6.56 -10.67
N GLY A 75 1.00 -6.60 -11.08
CA GLY A 75 -0.09 -7.19 -10.31
C GLY A 75 -0.99 -6.12 -9.71
N THR A 76 -2.20 -6.53 -9.33
CA THR A 76 -3.16 -5.59 -8.74
C THR A 76 -2.70 -5.12 -7.37
N GLN A 77 -3.09 -3.91 -6.99
CA GLN A 77 -2.73 -3.38 -5.67
C GLN A 77 -3.20 -4.30 -4.53
N PRO A 78 -4.43 -4.85 -4.54
CA PRO A 78 -4.84 -5.78 -3.48
C PRO A 78 -3.94 -7.01 -3.39
N VAL A 79 -3.49 -7.57 -4.50
CA VAL A 79 -2.58 -8.73 -4.49
C VAL A 79 -1.24 -8.37 -3.87
N LEU A 80 -0.70 -7.21 -4.23
CA LEU A 80 0.56 -6.73 -3.66
C LEU A 80 0.42 -6.46 -2.15
N ILE A 81 -0.72 -5.91 -1.73
CA ILE A 81 -1.02 -5.69 -0.32
C ILE A 81 -1.06 -7.02 0.44
N ILE A 82 -1.72 -8.04 -0.12
CA ILE A 82 -1.80 -9.37 0.51
C ILE A 82 -0.40 -9.95 0.69
N LYS A 83 0.47 -9.83 -0.31
CA LYS A 83 1.85 -10.30 -0.21
C LYS A 83 2.61 -9.59 0.90
N LEU A 84 2.42 -8.27 1.03
CA LEU A 84 3.06 -7.50 2.09
C LEU A 84 2.53 -7.88 3.46
N LEU A 85 1.20 -8.06 3.59
CA LEU A 85 0.58 -8.47 4.85
C LEU A 85 1.05 -9.87 5.28
N ASP A 86 1.18 -10.79 4.33
CA ASP A 86 1.72 -12.12 4.63
C ASP A 86 3.11 -12.00 5.26
N ARG A 87 3.97 -11.16 4.69
CA ARG A 87 5.30 -10.90 5.24
C ARG A 87 5.22 -10.26 6.63
N ALA A 88 4.34 -9.26 6.79
CA ALA A 88 4.18 -8.56 8.07
C ALA A 88 3.73 -9.51 9.19
N TYR A 89 2.77 -10.36 8.90
CA TYR A 89 2.30 -11.35 9.87
C TYR A 89 3.39 -12.38 10.18
N SER A 90 4.11 -12.84 9.15
CA SER A 90 5.18 -13.83 9.33
C SER A 90 6.32 -13.29 10.18
N LEU A 91 6.57 -11.99 10.14
CA LEU A 91 7.62 -11.33 10.93
C LEU A 91 7.12 -10.80 12.29
N GLY A 92 5.85 -10.98 12.60
CA GLY A 92 5.29 -10.51 13.86
C GLY A 92 5.01 -9.01 13.91
N VAL A 93 5.02 -8.33 12.78
CA VAL A 93 4.81 -6.88 12.72
C VAL A 93 3.37 -6.51 13.09
N LEU A 94 2.43 -7.39 12.77
CA LEU A 94 1.00 -7.20 13.03
C LEU A 94 0.43 -8.27 13.95
N SER A 95 1.24 -8.84 14.79
CA SER A 95 0.77 -9.86 15.73
C SER A 95 -0.04 -9.26 16.88
#